data_f6bcd82c9c916227c7ecaad9795ac957
#
_entry.id   f6bcd82c9c916227c7ecaad9795ac957
#
_cell.length_a   1.000
_cell.length_b   1.000
_cell.length_c   1.000
_cell.angle_alpha   90.00
_cell.angle_beta   90.00
_cell.angle_gamma   90.00
#
_symmetry.space_group_name_H-M   'P 1'
#
loop_
_entity.id
_entity.type
_entity.pdbx_description
1 polymer ?
#
loop_
_entity_poly.entity_id
_entity_poly.type
_entity_poly.pdbx_seq_one_letter_code
_entity_poly.pdbx_strand_id
1 'polypeptide(L)'
;MLNKNIERIFNEEALSLINSKNHDYANPTDFYANFRLCEQAGIPMFIGVHVRMLDKISRLNSFIGRYNRTGEITAHHESIEDTLLDTINYAAIMLDTYRQYKGAQNHALNSRTTEQDIGRDGAEQTESYRVHGRQDFKSTGGSGAWTRIEKSDKEGY
;
A
#
# COMPACT_ATOMS: atom_id res chain seq x y z
N MET A 1 0.95 -31.33 -2.05
CA MET A 1 2.40 -31.09 -2.19
C MET A 1 2.57 -29.93 -3.13
N LEU A 2 3.31 -28.89 -2.74
CA LEU A 2 3.53 -27.71 -3.59
C LEU A 2 4.41 -28.10 -4.78
N ASN A 3 4.21 -27.46 -5.93
CA ASN A 3 5.04 -27.68 -7.11
C ASN A 3 6.47 -27.16 -6.85
N LYS A 4 7.49 -28.01 -7.08
CA LYS A 4 8.90 -27.67 -6.82
C LYS A 4 9.39 -26.42 -7.57
N ASN A 5 8.85 -26.15 -8.76
CA ASN A 5 9.18 -24.91 -9.48
C ASN A 5 8.61 -23.68 -8.78
N ILE A 6 7.41 -23.77 -8.22
CA ILE A 6 6.82 -22.69 -7.43
C ILE A 6 7.63 -22.45 -6.14
N GLU A 7 8.04 -23.52 -5.45
CA GLU A 7 8.92 -23.41 -4.27
C GLU A 7 10.24 -22.70 -4.61
N ARG A 8 10.87 -23.05 -5.74
CA ARG A 8 12.11 -22.40 -6.19
C ARG A 8 11.90 -20.91 -6.48
N ILE A 9 10.83 -20.55 -7.19
CA ILE A 9 10.50 -19.15 -7.48
C ILE A 9 10.45 -18.32 -6.20
N PHE A 10 9.78 -18.78 -5.15
CA PHE A 10 9.65 -18.03 -3.91
C PHE A 10 10.94 -18.04 -3.07
N ASN A 11 11.54 -19.20 -2.87
CA ASN A 11 12.62 -19.40 -1.91
C ASN A 11 14.00 -19.01 -2.45
N GLU A 12 14.18 -18.99 -3.75
CA GLU A 12 15.47 -18.71 -4.38
C GLU A 12 15.41 -17.45 -5.25
N GLU A 13 14.57 -17.44 -6.29
CA GLU A 13 14.61 -16.41 -7.32
C GLU A 13 14.08 -15.06 -6.81
N ALA A 14 12.87 -15.03 -6.25
CA ALA A 14 12.28 -13.79 -5.73
C ALA A 14 13.08 -13.25 -4.53
N LEU A 15 13.53 -14.14 -3.63
CA LEU A 15 14.35 -13.76 -2.47
C LEU A 15 15.72 -13.24 -2.90
N SER A 16 16.38 -13.86 -3.89
CA SER A 16 17.65 -13.37 -4.43
C SER A 16 17.51 -11.98 -5.04
N LEU A 17 16.45 -11.76 -5.82
CA LEU A 17 16.20 -10.47 -6.47
C LEU A 17 15.93 -9.36 -5.45
N ILE A 18 15.11 -9.62 -4.42
CA ILE A 18 14.82 -8.60 -3.40
C ILE A 18 16.06 -8.24 -2.58
N ASN A 19 16.91 -9.23 -2.26
CA ASN A 19 18.15 -8.99 -1.53
C ASN A 19 19.15 -8.17 -2.36
N SER A 20 19.29 -8.47 -3.66
CA SER A 20 20.14 -7.71 -4.57
C SER A 20 19.68 -6.25 -4.67
N LYS A 21 18.39 -6.03 -4.94
CA LYS A 21 17.83 -4.67 -5.05
C LYS A 21 17.89 -3.91 -3.73
N ASN A 22 17.70 -4.60 -2.61
CA ASN A 22 17.78 -3.97 -1.29
C ASN A 22 19.20 -3.47 -0.99
N HIS A 23 20.22 -4.21 -1.41
CA HIS A 23 21.61 -3.77 -1.29
C HIS A 23 21.88 -2.45 -2.05
N ASP A 24 21.23 -2.25 -3.19
CA ASP A 24 21.45 -1.07 -4.04
C ASP A 24 20.65 0.17 -3.60
N TYR A 25 19.46 -0.03 -2.99
CA TYR A 25 18.50 1.05 -2.73
C TYR A 25 18.18 1.29 -1.27
N ALA A 26 18.48 0.36 -0.36
CA ALA A 26 18.11 0.49 1.03
C ALA A 26 19.28 1.00 1.88
N ASN A 27 18.92 1.67 2.96
CA ASN A 27 19.83 1.90 4.06
C ASN A 27 20.15 0.53 4.70
N PRO A 28 21.44 0.22 5.00
CA PRO A 28 21.81 -1.06 5.62
C PRO A 28 21.04 -1.41 6.90
N THR A 29 20.44 -0.43 7.54
CA THR A 29 19.70 -0.57 8.80
C THR A 29 18.19 -0.52 8.64
N ASP A 30 17.65 -0.14 7.47
CA ASP A 30 16.21 -0.03 7.25
C ASP A 30 15.81 -0.51 5.86
N PHE A 31 15.26 -1.72 5.81
CA PHE A 31 14.74 -2.35 4.60
C PHE A 31 13.65 -1.52 3.90
N TYR A 32 12.88 -0.73 4.66
CA TYR A 32 11.76 0.03 4.16
C TYR A 32 12.07 1.51 3.89
N ALA A 33 13.33 1.95 3.99
CA ALA A 33 13.72 3.36 3.87
C ALA A 33 13.10 4.05 2.65
N ASN A 34 13.08 3.37 1.49
CA ASN A 34 12.51 3.91 0.25
C ASN A 34 10.98 4.14 0.31
N PHE A 35 10.28 3.38 1.15
CA PHE A 35 8.83 3.47 1.30
C PHE A 35 8.42 4.40 2.44
N ARG A 36 9.31 4.65 3.43
CA ARG A 36 9.04 5.58 4.53
C ARG A 36 8.87 7.03 4.10
N LEU A 37 9.40 7.40 2.94
CA LEU A 37 9.18 8.73 2.37
C LEU A 37 7.69 9.03 2.13
N CYS A 38 6.87 8.01 1.87
CA CYS A 38 5.43 8.17 1.74
C CYS A 38 4.78 8.60 3.07
N GLU A 39 5.30 8.10 4.20
CA GLU A 39 4.77 8.45 5.53
C GLU A 39 5.04 9.91 5.87
N GLN A 40 6.16 10.49 5.42
CA GLN A 40 6.44 11.91 5.56
C GLN A 40 5.42 12.80 4.82
N ALA A 41 4.82 12.26 3.74
CA ALA A 41 3.73 12.90 3.01
C ALA A 41 2.34 12.55 3.57
N GLY A 42 2.24 11.88 4.72
CA GLY A 42 0.99 11.44 5.33
C GLY A 42 0.32 10.25 4.64
N ILE A 43 1.05 9.55 3.77
CA ILE A 43 0.55 8.39 3.04
C ILE A 43 1.08 7.11 3.71
N PRO A 44 0.21 6.18 4.16
CA PRO A 44 0.66 4.91 4.71
C PRO A 44 1.60 4.17 3.76
N MET A 45 2.67 3.58 4.30
CA MET A 45 3.75 2.94 3.52
C MET A 45 3.21 1.89 2.54
N PHE A 46 2.22 1.06 2.93
CA PHE A 46 1.63 0.05 2.04
C PHE A 46 0.95 0.64 0.80
N ILE A 47 0.44 1.88 0.87
CA ILE A 47 -0.11 2.61 -0.29
C ILE A 47 1.02 2.99 -1.26
N GLY A 48 2.16 3.45 -0.76
CA GLY A 48 3.34 3.72 -1.59
C GLY A 48 3.86 2.46 -2.29
N VAL A 49 3.89 1.33 -1.59
CA VAL A 49 4.23 0.01 -2.17
C VAL A 49 3.22 -0.38 -3.25
N HIS A 50 1.92 -0.16 -3.02
CA HIS A 50 0.88 -0.42 -4.02
C HIS A 50 1.12 0.34 -5.33
N VAL A 51 1.46 1.62 -5.26
CA VAL A 51 1.78 2.42 -6.46
C VAL A 51 2.92 1.78 -7.26
N ARG A 52 4.00 1.33 -6.59
CA ARG A 52 5.10 0.61 -7.25
C ARG A 52 4.68 -0.71 -7.88
N MET A 53 3.77 -1.42 -7.24
CA MET A 53 3.19 -2.65 -7.80
C MET A 53 2.36 -2.34 -9.05
N LEU A 54 1.60 -1.25 -9.09
CA LEU A 54 0.85 -0.83 -10.28
C LEU A 54 1.76 -0.53 -11.47
N ASP A 55 2.96 0.03 -11.27
CA ASP A 55 3.93 0.22 -12.35
C ASP A 55 4.34 -1.14 -12.97
N LYS A 56 4.52 -2.18 -12.16
CA LYS A 56 4.84 -3.54 -12.65
C LYS A 56 3.66 -4.16 -13.39
N ILE A 57 2.44 -4.01 -12.88
CA ILE A 57 1.23 -4.47 -13.56
C ILE A 57 1.04 -3.77 -14.91
N SER A 58 1.26 -2.46 -14.98
CA SER A 58 1.20 -1.70 -16.24
C SER A 58 2.20 -2.22 -17.27
N ARG A 59 3.42 -2.58 -16.82
CA ARG A 59 4.44 -3.17 -17.68
C ARG A 59 4.03 -4.57 -18.18
N LEU A 60 3.49 -5.42 -17.30
CA LEU A 60 2.96 -6.74 -17.69
C LEU A 60 1.84 -6.60 -18.73
N ASN A 61 0.91 -5.66 -18.55
CA ASN A 61 -0.13 -5.37 -19.52
C ASN A 61 0.44 -4.97 -20.89
N SER A 62 1.55 -4.23 -20.90
CA SER A 62 2.25 -3.84 -22.13
C SER A 62 2.86 -5.03 -22.85
N PHE A 63 3.46 -5.99 -22.10
CA PHE A 63 3.95 -7.25 -22.68
C PHE A 63 2.82 -8.07 -23.28
N ILE A 64 1.72 -8.28 -22.56
CA ILE A 64 0.56 -9.02 -23.05
C ILE A 64 -0.07 -8.33 -24.27
N GLY A 65 -0.20 -7.00 -24.23
CA GLY A 65 -0.70 -6.23 -25.37
C GLY A 65 0.17 -6.36 -26.63
N ARG A 66 1.50 -6.50 -26.47
CA ARG A 66 2.42 -6.75 -27.58
C ARG A 66 2.25 -8.18 -28.11
N TYR A 67 2.25 -9.18 -27.22
CA TYR A 67 2.00 -10.56 -27.58
C TYR A 67 0.72 -10.73 -28.40
N ASN A 68 -0.37 -10.11 -27.96
CA ASN A 68 -1.65 -10.18 -28.68
C ASN A 68 -1.61 -9.58 -30.10
N ARG A 69 -0.67 -8.66 -30.37
CA ARG A 69 -0.53 -8.04 -31.70
C ARG A 69 0.48 -8.74 -32.60
N THR A 70 1.54 -9.30 -32.03
CA THR A 70 2.70 -9.78 -32.81
C THR A 70 2.95 -11.30 -32.65
N GLY A 71 2.31 -11.93 -31.66
CA GLY A 71 2.61 -13.33 -31.28
C GLY A 71 3.93 -13.48 -30.51
N GLU A 72 4.66 -12.39 -30.24
CA GLU A 72 5.97 -12.42 -29.61
C GLU A 72 6.02 -11.52 -28.35
N ILE A 73 6.76 -11.99 -27.34
CA ILE A 73 7.11 -11.18 -26.17
C ILE A 73 8.56 -10.72 -26.34
N THR A 74 8.73 -9.46 -26.74
CA THR A 74 10.06 -8.85 -26.83
C THR A 74 10.22 -7.81 -25.74
N ALA A 75 11.30 -7.90 -24.97
CA ALA A 75 11.70 -6.93 -23.96
C ALA A 75 13.02 -6.28 -24.38
N HIS A 76 13.10 -4.94 -24.30
CA HIS A 76 14.32 -4.23 -24.67
C HIS A 76 15.25 -3.99 -23.48
N HIS A 77 14.75 -3.84 -22.27
CA HIS A 77 15.53 -3.45 -21.09
C HIS A 77 15.30 -4.30 -19.84
N GLU A 78 14.13 -4.88 -19.68
CA GLU A 78 13.77 -5.69 -18.52
C GLU A 78 12.86 -6.84 -18.98
N SER A 79 13.18 -8.06 -18.57
CA SER A 79 12.43 -9.25 -18.98
C SER A 79 11.03 -9.30 -18.33
N ILE A 80 10.14 -10.10 -18.93
CA ILE A 80 8.85 -10.38 -18.30
C ILE A 80 9.05 -11.15 -16.98
N GLU A 81 10.07 -12.00 -16.90
CA GLU A 81 10.41 -12.76 -15.70
C GLU A 81 10.83 -11.85 -14.57
N ASP A 82 11.72 -10.88 -14.80
CA ASP A 82 12.11 -9.87 -13.80
C ASP A 82 10.90 -9.06 -13.31
N THR A 83 10.01 -8.68 -14.23
CA THR A 83 8.80 -7.93 -13.86
C THR A 83 7.84 -8.76 -13.02
N LEU A 84 7.73 -10.08 -13.29
CA LEU A 84 6.92 -11.00 -12.50
C LEU A 84 7.52 -11.22 -11.11
N LEU A 85 8.84 -11.43 -11.01
CA LEU A 85 9.54 -11.57 -9.73
C LEU A 85 9.43 -10.30 -8.89
N ASP A 86 9.56 -9.12 -9.50
CA ASP A 86 9.31 -7.85 -8.84
C ASP A 86 7.88 -7.74 -8.32
N THR A 87 6.90 -8.19 -9.09
CA THR A 87 5.48 -8.16 -8.67
C THR A 87 5.25 -9.05 -7.45
N ILE A 88 5.86 -10.24 -7.40
CA ILE A 88 5.84 -11.13 -6.23
C ILE A 88 6.44 -10.42 -5.02
N ASN A 89 7.61 -9.80 -5.18
CA ASN A 89 8.30 -9.09 -4.11
C ASN A 89 7.50 -7.89 -3.58
N TYR A 90 6.93 -7.07 -4.48
CA TYR A 90 6.06 -5.96 -4.06
C TYR A 90 4.79 -6.43 -3.37
N ALA A 91 4.21 -7.57 -3.77
CA ALA A 91 3.06 -8.14 -3.07
C ALA A 91 3.42 -8.58 -1.64
N ALA A 92 4.58 -9.20 -1.45
CA ALA A 92 5.08 -9.59 -0.13
C ALA A 92 5.36 -8.36 0.76
N ILE A 93 6.07 -7.35 0.22
CA ILE A 93 6.35 -6.09 0.92
C ILE A 93 5.04 -5.36 1.29
N MET A 94 4.06 -5.32 0.38
CA MET A 94 2.76 -4.70 0.63
C MET A 94 2.01 -5.41 1.76
N LEU A 95 2.02 -6.73 1.79
CA LEU A 95 1.39 -7.51 2.86
C LEU A 95 2.04 -7.21 4.21
N ASP A 96 3.37 -7.15 4.27
CA ASP A 96 4.08 -6.88 5.51
C ASP A 96 3.85 -5.44 6.01
N THR A 97 3.99 -4.45 5.12
CA THR A 97 3.74 -3.04 5.47
C THR A 97 2.29 -2.77 5.86
N TYR A 98 1.32 -3.48 5.26
CA TYR A 98 -0.07 -3.44 5.70
C TYR A 98 -0.26 -4.03 7.10
N ARG A 99 0.41 -5.13 7.43
CA ARG A 99 0.37 -5.72 8.78
C ARG A 99 0.96 -4.79 9.84
N GLN A 100 2.06 -4.11 9.53
CA GLN A 100 2.66 -3.08 10.39
C GLN A 100 1.67 -1.93 10.63
N TYR A 101 1.06 -1.41 9.59
CA TYR A 101 0.04 -0.36 9.68
C TYR A 101 -1.15 -0.77 10.55
N LYS A 102 -1.68 -1.98 10.33
CA LYS A 102 -2.79 -2.52 11.14
C LYS A 102 -2.40 -2.71 12.61
N GLY A 103 -1.19 -3.18 12.88
CA GLY A 103 -0.67 -3.33 14.24
C GLY A 103 -0.57 -1.99 14.97
N ALA A 104 -0.05 -0.96 14.31
CA ALA A 104 0.04 0.38 14.87
C ALA A 104 -1.34 0.99 15.18
N GLN A 105 -2.33 0.78 14.32
CA GLN A 105 -3.71 1.23 14.57
C GLN A 105 -4.34 0.54 15.78
N ASN A 106 -4.18 -0.76 15.92
CA ASN A 106 -4.70 -1.51 17.07
C ASN A 106 -4.04 -1.05 18.38
N HIS A 107 -2.75 -0.76 18.35
CA HIS A 107 -2.03 -0.24 19.51
C HIS A 107 -2.54 1.15 19.93
N ALA A 108 -2.77 2.03 18.97
CA ALA A 108 -3.32 3.36 19.23
C ALA A 108 -4.76 3.33 19.78
N LEU A 109 -5.59 2.39 19.34
CA LEU A 109 -6.94 2.19 19.86
C LEU A 109 -6.91 1.68 21.31
N ASN A 110 -6.08 0.68 21.60
CA ASN A 110 -5.97 0.12 22.94
C ASN A 110 -5.41 1.13 23.95
N SER A 111 -4.44 1.96 23.57
CA SER A 111 -3.90 3.02 24.41
C SER A 111 -4.96 4.06 24.81
N ARG A 112 -5.85 4.44 23.88
CA ARG A 112 -6.95 5.38 24.15
C ARG A 112 -7.99 4.80 25.09
N THR A 113 -8.27 3.49 24.98
CA THR A 113 -9.23 2.82 25.87
C THR A 113 -8.70 2.75 27.30
N THR A 114 -7.40 2.51 27.47
CA THR A 114 -6.76 2.44 28.80
C THR A 114 -6.73 3.81 29.50
N GLU A 115 -6.53 4.90 28.77
CA GLU A 115 -6.58 6.27 29.32
C GLU A 115 -7.99 6.68 29.74
N GLN A 116 -9.04 6.20 29.07
CA GLN A 116 -10.43 6.46 29.43
C GLN A 116 -10.92 5.68 30.65
N ASP A 117 -10.37 4.49 30.88
CA ASP A 117 -10.72 3.69 32.07
C ASP A 117 -10.07 4.21 33.36
N ILE A 118 -8.91 4.87 33.28
CA ILE A 118 -8.23 5.48 34.42
C ILE A 118 -8.89 6.81 34.85
N GLY A 119 -9.61 7.46 33.93
CA GLY A 119 -10.29 8.75 34.17
C GLY A 119 -11.73 8.66 34.71
N ARG A 120 -12.26 7.44 34.92
CA ARG A 120 -13.68 7.24 35.22
C ARG A 120 -14.08 7.23 36.71
N ASP A 121 -13.13 7.45 37.62
CA ASP A 121 -13.42 7.60 39.06
C ASP A 121 -13.51 9.07 39.53
N GLY A 122 -14.02 9.96 38.70
CA GLY A 122 -14.30 11.32 39.10
C GLY A 122 -14.93 12.18 38.03
N ALA A 123 -16.24 12.41 38.16
CA ALA A 123 -17.05 13.43 37.50
C ALA A 123 -17.70 13.07 36.16
N GLU A 124 -19.02 12.81 36.26
CA GLU A 124 -20.00 13.02 35.20
C GLU A 124 -19.87 14.42 34.60
N GLN A 125 -19.48 14.50 33.34
CA GLN A 125 -19.88 15.58 32.45
C GLN A 125 -19.96 15.05 31.02
N THR A 126 -21.19 15.15 30.50
CA THR A 126 -21.55 14.88 29.12
C THR A 126 -20.93 15.92 28.19
N GLU A 127 -19.94 15.53 27.40
CA GLU A 127 -19.58 16.25 26.18
C GLU A 127 -19.52 15.28 24.99
N SER A 128 -20.41 15.56 24.05
CA SER A 128 -20.49 14.87 22.77
C SER A 128 -19.28 15.20 21.91
N TYR A 129 -18.35 14.25 21.75
CA TYR A 129 -17.24 14.41 20.83
C TYR A 129 -17.69 14.12 19.40
N ARG A 130 -17.72 15.19 18.61
CA ARG A 130 -17.88 15.14 17.14
C ARG A 130 -16.67 14.45 16.53
N VAL A 131 -16.87 13.29 15.94
CA VAL A 131 -15.84 12.60 15.14
C VAL A 131 -15.58 13.43 13.89
N HIS A 132 -14.37 13.97 13.76
CA HIS A 132 -13.93 14.69 12.57
C HIS A 132 -13.58 13.71 11.45
N GLY A 133 -14.32 13.86 10.36
CA GLY A 133 -13.74 13.73 9.02
C GLY A 133 -13.72 12.36 8.37
N ARG A 134 -14.88 11.72 8.07
CA ARG A 134 -14.99 11.01 6.81
C ARG A 134 -15.15 12.05 5.71
N GLN A 135 -14.12 12.20 4.86
CA GLN A 135 -14.27 12.93 3.60
C GLN A 135 -15.02 12.00 2.63
N ASP A 136 -16.24 12.33 2.32
CA ASP A 136 -17.01 11.62 1.31
C ASP A 136 -16.58 12.09 -0.09
N PHE A 137 -16.04 11.20 -0.90
CA PHE A 137 -15.74 11.43 -2.32
C PHE A 137 -16.80 10.73 -3.16
N LYS A 138 -17.40 11.45 -4.12
CA LYS A 138 -18.25 10.86 -5.15
C LYS A 138 -17.46 10.75 -6.46
N SER A 139 -17.48 9.57 -7.06
CA SER A 139 -17.02 9.37 -8.44
C SER A 139 -18.03 10.00 -9.38
N THR A 140 -17.61 10.99 -10.15
CA THR A 140 -18.37 11.47 -11.31
C THR A 140 -18.00 10.62 -12.50
N GLY A 141 -18.95 9.86 -13.02
CA GLY A 141 -18.76 8.91 -14.10
C GLY A 141 -18.06 9.51 -15.32
N GLY A 142 -17.05 8.83 -15.82
CA GLY A 142 -16.58 8.95 -17.20
C GLY A 142 -15.19 9.53 -17.41
N SER A 143 -14.52 10.17 -16.46
CA SER A 143 -13.19 10.76 -16.71
C SER A 143 -12.17 10.65 -15.58
N GLY A 144 -12.39 9.81 -14.58
CA GLY A 144 -11.38 9.57 -13.51
C GLY A 144 -11.05 10.79 -12.63
N ALA A 145 -11.82 11.85 -12.68
CA ALA A 145 -11.62 13.03 -11.84
C ALA A 145 -12.39 12.88 -10.52
N TRP A 146 -11.68 13.08 -9.40
CA TRP A 146 -12.25 13.10 -8.06
C TRP A 146 -12.48 14.55 -7.65
N THR A 147 -13.71 14.92 -7.33
CA THR A 147 -14.04 16.25 -6.79
C THR A 147 -14.36 16.16 -5.31
N ARG A 148 -13.85 17.12 -4.56
CA ARG A 148 -14.16 17.34 -3.15
C ARG A 148 -15.61 17.81 -3.02
N ILE A 149 -16.40 17.16 -2.16
CA ILE A 149 -17.76 17.63 -1.86
C ILE A 149 -17.65 18.65 -0.74
N GLU A 150 -17.86 19.92 -1.05
CA GLU A 150 -18.09 20.93 -0.03
C GLU A 150 -19.55 20.84 0.40
N LYS A 151 -19.78 20.54 1.69
CA LYS A 151 -21.10 20.69 2.29
C LYS A 151 -21.40 22.18 2.40
N SER A 152 -22.31 22.67 1.59
CA SER A 152 -22.90 24.00 1.80
C SER A 152 -23.79 23.91 3.04
N ASP A 153 -23.39 24.55 4.10
CA ASP A 153 -24.26 24.87 5.23
C ASP A 153 -25.32 25.84 4.70
N LYS A 154 -26.46 25.31 4.33
CA LYS A 154 -27.67 26.12 4.22
C LYS A 154 -28.31 26.14 5.60
N GLU A 155 -27.93 27.10 6.39
CA GLU A 155 -28.83 27.67 7.36
C GLU A 155 -29.93 28.42 6.59
N GLY A 156 -31.16 27.99 6.76
CA GLY A 156 -32.33 28.62 6.22
C GLY A 156 -33.39 28.72 7.29
N TYR A 157 -33.75 29.90 7.61
CA TYR A 157 -34.89 30.46 8.34
C TYR A 157 -36.02 29.49 8.68
#